data_6b4fe4dd324f50a4a4af2eb3ed30118a
#
_entry.id   6b4fe4dd324f50a4a4af2eb3ed30118a
#
_cell.length_a   1.000
_cell.length_b   1.000
_cell.length_c   1.000
_cell.angle_alpha   90.00
_cell.angle_beta   90.00
_cell.angle_gamma   90.00
#
_symmetry.space_group_name_H-M   'P 1'
#
loop_
_entity.id
_entity.type
_entity.pdbx_description
1 polymer ?
#
loop_
_entity_poly.entity_id
_entity_poly.type
_entity_poly.pdbx_seq_one_letter_code
_entity_poly.pdbx_strand_id
1 'polypeptide(L)'
;MFRRYFSVTKPGIIIGNLISVAGGFLLAARGEIDWPLMLATLMGLSLVVASGCVVNNVIDRDIDAKMARTQGRVTVTGEISASAALLHALVLVVCGFGALIYYTNALAVGFAAFGYIIYVGVYSLYMKRHSVYGTLVGSLSGAVPPVVGYGAVSGQFDAGAAILLLMFCLWQMPHSYAIAIFRYQDYRDANIPVLPVAKGLARAQRHIVFYIALYALVVMLLPLGGYTGLAFMAVACTTSFWWLLMALRGYRRDIDMHGWARQVFAFSIVNITVLSITMAVDYHAANPQLLVLN
;
A
#
# COMPACT_ATOMS: atom_id res chain seq x y z
N MET A 1 22.42 8.12 17.13
CA MET A 1 21.24 7.46 17.73
C MET A 1 19.99 7.68 16.91
N PHE A 2 19.49 8.89 16.70
CA PHE A 2 18.26 9.22 15.96
C PHE A 2 18.18 8.54 14.56
N ARG A 3 19.23 8.62 13.73
CA ARG A 3 19.27 8.05 12.38
C ARG A 3 18.96 6.53 12.35
N ARG A 4 19.38 5.76 13.37
CA ARG A 4 19.12 4.33 13.46
C ARG A 4 17.64 4.04 13.73
N TYR A 5 17.04 4.73 14.70
CA TYR A 5 15.61 4.59 15.00
C TYR A 5 14.71 5.08 13.86
N PHE A 6 15.13 6.11 13.12
CA PHE A 6 14.44 6.54 11.93
C PHE A 6 14.53 5.52 10.79
N SER A 7 15.72 4.94 10.55
CA SER A 7 15.88 3.97 9.45
C SER A 7 15.08 2.69 9.63
N VAL A 8 14.88 2.23 10.88
CA VAL A 8 14.10 1.00 11.16
C VAL A 8 12.61 1.16 10.88
N THR A 9 12.06 2.40 10.79
CA THR A 9 10.66 2.67 10.44
C THR A 9 10.37 2.53 8.95
N LYS A 10 11.38 2.34 8.08
CA LYS A 10 11.26 2.26 6.62
C LYS A 10 10.58 3.50 6.01
N PRO A 11 11.21 4.69 6.05
CA PRO A 11 10.59 5.96 5.64
C PRO A 11 9.97 5.95 4.25
N GLY A 12 10.54 5.21 3.28
CA GLY A 12 9.99 5.08 1.94
C GLY A 12 8.59 4.43 1.92
N ILE A 13 8.32 3.48 2.83
CA ILE A 13 7.00 2.88 2.97
C ILE A 13 6.01 3.90 3.55
N ILE A 14 6.44 4.67 4.56
CA ILE A 14 5.61 5.72 5.18
C ILE A 14 5.20 6.75 4.14
N ILE A 15 6.14 7.27 3.33
CA ILE A 15 5.86 8.25 2.28
C ILE A 15 4.85 7.72 1.26
N GLY A 16 5.01 6.48 0.80
CA GLY A 16 4.04 5.86 -0.11
C GLY A 16 2.63 5.77 0.48
N ASN A 17 2.52 5.42 1.77
CA ASN A 17 1.23 5.39 2.46
C ASN A 17 0.64 6.79 2.65
N LEU A 18 1.45 7.80 2.95
CA LEU A 18 1.00 9.19 3.10
C LEU A 18 0.32 9.72 1.84
N ILE A 19 0.86 9.42 0.65
CA ILE A 19 0.25 9.79 -0.64
C ILE A 19 -1.16 9.19 -0.74
N SER A 20 -1.31 7.93 -0.38
CA SER A 20 -2.58 7.21 -0.46
C SER A 20 -3.60 7.72 0.55
N VAL A 21 -3.18 7.97 1.80
CA VAL A 21 -4.03 8.57 2.85
C VAL A 21 -4.53 9.93 2.42
N ALA A 22 -3.63 10.80 1.94
CA ALA A 22 -3.98 12.12 1.46
C ALA A 22 -4.98 12.05 0.29
N GLY A 23 -4.75 11.15 -0.69
CA GLY A 23 -5.67 10.95 -1.80
C GLY A 23 -7.07 10.57 -1.35
N GLY A 24 -7.20 9.58 -0.45
CA GLY A 24 -8.50 9.17 0.10
C GLY A 24 -9.17 10.27 0.94
N PHE A 25 -8.39 10.96 1.79
CA PHE A 25 -8.89 12.07 2.60
C PHE A 25 -9.45 13.20 1.73
N LEU A 26 -8.67 13.65 0.73
CA LEU A 26 -9.03 14.75 -0.14
C LEU A 26 -10.21 14.42 -1.05
N LEU A 27 -10.33 13.15 -1.48
CA LEU A 27 -11.51 12.68 -2.21
C LEU A 27 -12.78 12.82 -1.36
N ALA A 28 -12.72 12.44 -0.08
CA ALA A 28 -13.87 12.57 0.82
C ALA A 28 -14.15 14.02 1.23
N ALA A 29 -13.11 14.84 1.39
CA ALA A 29 -13.22 16.24 1.80
C ALA A 29 -13.84 17.15 0.73
N ARG A 30 -13.77 16.76 -0.56
CA ARG A 30 -14.42 17.49 -1.67
C ARG A 30 -14.17 18.99 -1.67
N GLY A 31 -12.91 19.38 -1.37
CA GLY A 31 -12.48 20.78 -1.30
C GLY A 31 -12.66 21.46 0.06
N GLU A 32 -13.47 20.92 0.95
CA GLU A 32 -13.65 21.42 2.33
C GLU A 32 -12.66 20.71 3.26
N ILE A 33 -11.43 21.19 3.30
CA ILE A 33 -10.34 20.51 4.01
C ILE A 33 -10.29 20.96 5.47
N ASP A 34 -10.58 20.04 6.38
CA ASP A 34 -10.24 20.18 7.79
C ASP A 34 -8.75 19.84 7.99
N TRP A 35 -7.91 20.88 8.04
CA TRP A 35 -6.46 20.75 8.14
C TRP A 35 -6.00 20.08 9.45
N PRO A 36 -6.55 20.39 10.64
CA PRO A 36 -6.26 19.67 11.87
C PRO A 36 -6.55 18.18 11.75
N LEU A 37 -7.72 17.81 11.23
CA LEU A 37 -8.10 16.41 11.01
C LEU A 37 -7.16 15.71 10.02
N MET A 38 -6.83 16.39 8.90
CA MET A 38 -5.91 15.86 7.89
C MET A 38 -4.54 15.59 8.48
N LEU A 39 -3.96 16.55 9.18
CA LEU A 39 -2.64 16.40 9.81
C LEU A 39 -2.63 15.29 10.85
N ALA A 40 -3.66 15.23 11.70
CA ALA A 40 -3.79 14.17 12.71
C ALA A 40 -3.93 12.78 12.07
N THR A 41 -4.71 12.65 10.99
CA THR A 41 -4.87 11.39 10.24
C THR A 41 -3.54 10.95 9.62
N LEU A 42 -2.84 11.86 8.93
CA LEU A 42 -1.55 11.59 8.31
C LEU A 42 -0.49 11.20 9.34
N MET A 43 -0.38 11.97 10.43
CA MET A 43 0.61 11.69 11.50
C MET A 43 0.27 10.41 12.25
N GLY A 44 -0.98 10.24 12.66
CA GLY A 44 -1.43 9.07 13.41
C GLY A 44 -1.20 7.78 12.64
N LEU A 45 -1.63 7.73 11.36
CA LEU A 45 -1.43 6.53 10.55
C LEU A 45 0.05 6.31 10.20
N SER A 46 0.84 7.38 10.00
CA SER A 46 2.29 7.25 9.79
C SER A 46 2.98 6.57 10.97
N LEU A 47 2.61 6.92 12.19
CA LEU A 47 3.15 6.29 13.41
C LEU A 47 2.72 4.82 13.53
N VAL A 48 1.47 4.48 13.20
CA VAL A 48 0.98 3.09 13.17
C VAL A 48 1.75 2.27 12.14
N VAL A 49 1.92 2.80 10.91
CA VAL A 49 2.68 2.14 9.83
C VAL A 49 4.15 1.99 10.22
N ALA A 50 4.76 3.03 10.81
CA ALA A 50 6.13 3.00 11.29
C ALA A 50 6.33 1.90 12.33
N SER A 51 5.42 1.80 13.31
CA SER A 51 5.42 0.72 14.30
C SER A 51 5.39 -0.65 13.63
N GLY A 52 4.45 -0.87 12.69
CA GLY A 52 4.35 -2.13 11.96
C GLY A 52 5.65 -2.46 11.20
N CYS A 53 6.31 -1.47 10.59
CA CYS A 53 7.61 -1.65 9.94
C CYS A 53 8.72 -2.03 10.91
N VAL A 54 8.74 -1.44 12.12
CA VAL A 54 9.72 -1.79 13.17
C VAL A 54 9.51 -3.22 13.64
N VAL A 55 8.26 -3.61 13.95
CA VAL A 55 7.94 -4.99 14.36
C VAL A 55 8.31 -5.98 13.26
N ASN A 56 7.97 -5.67 12.00
CA ASN A 56 8.35 -6.51 10.86
C ASN A 56 9.88 -6.68 10.74
N ASN A 57 10.68 -5.64 11.00
CA ASN A 57 12.15 -5.77 11.00
C ASN A 57 12.66 -6.70 12.11
N VAL A 58 12.00 -6.76 13.26
CA VAL A 58 12.35 -7.70 14.33
C VAL A 58 11.96 -9.13 13.94
N ILE A 59 10.74 -9.32 13.43
CA ILE A 59 10.23 -10.63 12.97
C ILE A 59 11.10 -11.20 11.84
N ASP A 60 11.48 -10.36 10.88
CA ASP A 60 12.21 -10.77 9.68
C ASP A 60 13.73 -10.82 9.85
N ARG A 61 14.27 -10.60 11.04
CA ARG A 61 15.70 -10.45 11.27
C ARG A 61 16.54 -11.61 10.69
N ASP A 62 16.06 -12.83 10.82
CA ASP A 62 16.75 -14.04 10.35
C ASP A 62 16.73 -14.18 8.83
N ILE A 63 15.63 -13.82 8.17
CA ILE A 63 15.52 -13.84 6.70
C ILE A 63 16.20 -12.61 6.08
N ASP A 64 16.15 -11.45 6.74
CA ASP A 64 16.84 -10.24 6.31
C ASP A 64 18.35 -10.42 6.26
N ALA A 65 18.92 -11.22 7.16
CA ALA A 65 20.34 -11.57 7.18
C ALA A 65 20.78 -12.39 5.94
N LYS A 66 19.85 -13.09 5.29
CA LYS A 66 20.12 -13.91 4.09
C LYS A 66 20.01 -13.14 2.78
N MET A 67 19.43 -11.95 2.81
CA MET A 67 19.20 -11.14 1.61
C MET A 67 20.25 -10.02 1.49
N ALA A 68 20.93 -9.93 0.35
CA ALA A 68 21.98 -8.93 0.10
C ALA A 68 21.49 -7.50 0.36
N ARG A 69 20.23 -7.20 0.04
CA ARG A 69 19.62 -5.89 0.22
C ARG A 69 19.38 -5.50 1.69
N THR A 70 19.15 -6.46 2.58
CA THR A 70 18.67 -6.21 3.96
C THR A 70 19.63 -6.65 5.06
N GLN A 71 20.73 -7.34 4.73
CA GLN A 71 21.74 -7.77 5.70
C GLN A 71 22.38 -6.61 6.48
N GLY A 72 22.39 -5.39 5.93
CA GLY A 72 22.88 -4.18 6.59
C GLY A 72 21.84 -3.45 7.46
N ARG A 73 20.66 -4.03 7.69
CA ARG A 73 19.66 -3.41 8.57
C ARG A 73 20.14 -3.37 10.02
N VAL A 74 19.82 -2.27 10.71
CA VAL A 74 20.23 -2.02 12.10
C VAL A 74 19.77 -3.09 13.09
N THR A 75 18.68 -3.81 12.79
CA THR A 75 18.22 -4.97 13.56
C THR A 75 18.98 -6.24 13.26
N VAL A 76 19.53 -6.39 12.05
CA VAL A 76 20.36 -7.53 11.63
C VAL A 76 21.79 -7.36 12.14
N THR A 77 22.38 -6.16 11.99
CA THR A 77 23.73 -5.84 12.44
C THR A 77 23.85 -5.74 13.97
N GLY A 78 22.72 -5.71 14.69
CA GLY A 78 22.70 -5.59 16.15
C GLY A 78 22.88 -4.16 16.66
N GLU A 79 22.88 -3.14 15.80
CA GLU A 79 22.98 -1.73 16.19
C GLU A 79 21.77 -1.27 17.03
N ILE A 80 20.63 -1.94 16.90
CA ILE A 80 19.45 -1.82 17.77
C ILE A 80 19.07 -3.24 18.21
N SER A 81 18.95 -3.44 19.53
CA SER A 81 18.48 -4.72 20.08
C SER A 81 16.98 -4.93 19.77
N ALA A 82 16.54 -6.19 19.72
CA ALA A 82 15.15 -6.51 19.46
C ALA A 82 14.21 -5.87 20.51
N SER A 83 14.60 -5.87 21.77
CA SER A 83 13.84 -5.24 22.87
C SER A 83 13.71 -3.73 22.71
N ALA A 84 14.82 -3.05 22.34
CA ALA A 84 14.79 -1.60 22.09
C ALA A 84 13.93 -1.25 20.87
N ALA A 85 13.98 -2.07 19.80
CA ALA A 85 13.13 -1.91 18.63
C ALA A 85 11.64 -2.12 18.98
N LEU A 86 11.30 -3.16 19.75
CA LEU A 86 9.92 -3.41 20.16
C LEU A 86 9.38 -2.32 21.11
N LEU A 87 10.20 -1.79 22.02
CA LEU A 87 9.79 -0.64 22.83
C LEU A 87 9.54 0.59 21.98
N HIS A 88 10.40 0.84 20.98
CA HIS A 88 10.18 1.92 20.02
C HIS A 88 8.87 1.73 19.22
N ALA A 89 8.60 0.50 18.75
CA ALA A 89 7.34 0.17 18.07
C ALA A 89 6.12 0.38 18.97
N LEU A 90 6.22 0.02 20.25
CA LEU A 90 5.15 0.24 21.23
C LEU A 90 4.84 1.73 21.41
N VAL A 91 5.86 2.57 21.55
CA VAL A 91 5.66 4.03 21.65
C VAL A 91 4.99 4.57 20.39
N LEU A 92 5.47 4.16 19.21
CA LEU A 92 4.90 4.60 17.94
C LEU A 92 3.42 4.19 17.78
N VAL A 93 3.06 2.95 18.12
CA VAL A 93 1.68 2.47 17.94
C VAL A 93 0.73 3.12 18.95
N VAL A 94 1.17 3.33 20.20
CA VAL A 94 0.38 4.02 21.23
C VAL A 94 0.14 5.47 20.85
N CYS A 95 1.19 6.20 20.44
CA CYS A 95 1.05 7.58 19.97
C CYS A 95 0.20 7.66 18.70
N GLY A 96 0.38 6.73 17.74
CA GLY A 96 -0.35 6.71 16.48
C GLY A 96 -1.84 6.45 16.68
N PHE A 97 -2.22 5.42 17.43
CA PHE A 97 -3.62 5.17 17.75
C PHE A 97 -4.20 6.22 18.69
N GLY A 98 -3.41 6.74 19.64
CA GLY A 98 -3.83 7.87 20.47
C GLY A 98 -4.25 9.07 19.66
N ALA A 99 -3.46 9.45 18.64
CA ALA A 99 -3.80 10.53 17.73
C ALA A 99 -5.05 10.22 16.90
N LEU A 100 -5.16 9.00 16.34
CA LEU A 100 -6.33 8.60 15.55
C LEU A 100 -7.61 8.57 16.40
N ILE A 101 -7.56 8.03 17.63
CA ILE A 101 -8.73 7.95 18.53
C ILE A 101 -9.20 9.36 18.92
N TYR A 102 -8.27 10.26 19.18
CA TYR A 102 -8.61 11.61 19.64
C TYR A 102 -9.15 12.52 18.53
N TYR A 103 -8.60 12.43 17.33
CA TYR A 103 -8.91 13.37 16.25
C TYR A 103 -9.81 12.80 15.15
N THR A 104 -9.94 11.49 15.03
CA THR A 104 -10.73 10.85 13.96
C THR A 104 -11.95 10.11 14.53
N ASN A 105 -12.47 9.16 13.80
CA ASN A 105 -13.66 8.38 14.17
C ASN A 105 -13.36 6.87 14.27
N ALA A 106 -14.32 6.11 14.78
CA ALA A 106 -14.19 4.68 14.98
C ALA A 106 -13.90 3.89 13.69
N LEU A 107 -14.37 4.38 12.53
CA LEU A 107 -14.12 3.75 11.24
C LEU A 107 -12.63 3.83 10.87
N ALA A 108 -12.05 5.04 10.92
CA ALA A 108 -10.64 5.25 10.61
C ALA A 108 -9.73 4.45 11.55
N VAL A 109 -10.03 4.47 12.85
CA VAL A 109 -9.32 3.68 13.88
C VAL A 109 -9.45 2.18 13.60
N GLY A 110 -10.66 1.70 13.29
CA GLY A 110 -10.92 0.29 13.01
C GLY A 110 -10.16 -0.21 11.79
N PHE A 111 -10.14 0.56 10.70
CA PHE A 111 -9.36 0.20 9.52
C PHE A 111 -7.85 0.27 9.77
N ALA A 112 -7.36 1.25 10.51
CA ALA A 112 -5.95 1.31 10.89
C ALA A 112 -5.54 0.08 11.73
N ALA A 113 -6.38 -0.34 12.69
CA ALA A 113 -6.17 -1.54 13.50
C ALA A 113 -6.23 -2.81 12.64
N PHE A 114 -7.21 -2.92 11.74
CA PHE A 114 -7.30 -4.02 10.78
C PHE A 114 -6.03 -4.13 9.94
N GLY A 115 -5.57 -3.04 9.33
CA GLY A 115 -4.35 -3.02 8.53
C GLY A 115 -3.11 -3.43 9.32
N TYR A 116 -2.99 -2.96 10.56
CA TYR A 116 -1.89 -3.31 11.46
C TYR A 116 -1.90 -4.79 11.83
N ILE A 117 -3.06 -5.35 12.19
CA ILE A 117 -3.22 -6.78 12.53
C ILE A 117 -2.90 -7.66 11.31
N ILE A 118 -3.42 -7.31 10.12
CA ILE A 118 -3.10 -8.05 8.89
C ILE A 118 -1.61 -8.00 8.60
N TYR A 119 -0.99 -6.82 8.67
CA TYR A 119 0.42 -6.66 8.33
C TYR A 119 1.36 -7.35 9.30
N VAL A 120 1.19 -7.13 10.61
CA VAL A 120 2.07 -7.67 11.63
C VAL A 120 1.71 -9.12 11.96
N GLY A 121 0.43 -9.37 12.26
CA GLY A 121 -0.05 -10.67 12.74
C GLY A 121 -0.11 -11.71 11.61
N VAL A 122 -0.94 -11.47 10.60
CA VAL A 122 -1.22 -12.49 9.59
C VAL A 122 -0.09 -12.58 8.56
N TYR A 123 0.33 -11.42 7.99
CA TYR A 123 1.33 -11.43 6.93
C TYR A 123 2.74 -11.69 7.45
N SER A 124 3.27 -10.84 8.35
CA SER A 124 4.67 -10.91 8.76
C SER A 124 5.00 -12.14 9.60
N LEU A 125 4.13 -12.51 10.56
CA LEU A 125 4.37 -13.66 11.43
C LEU A 125 4.17 -15.01 10.71
N TYR A 126 3.22 -15.10 9.77
CA TYR A 126 2.87 -16.39 9.21
C TYR A 126 2.93 -16.45 7.69
N MET A 127 2.09 -15.70 6.97
CA MET A 127 1.84 -15.89 5.54
C MET A 127 3.08 -15.67 4.66
N LYS A 128 3.90 -14.68 5.02
CA LYS A 128 5.12 -14.34 4.28
C LYS A 128 6.09 -15.51 4.15
N ARG A 129 6.17 -16.34 5.18
CA ARG A 129 7.13 -17.46 5.25
C ARG A 129 6.56 -18.77 4.75
N HIS A 130 5.24 -18.94 4.80
CA HIS A 130 4.61 -20.25 4.62
C HIS A 130 3.68 -20.33 3.40
N SER A 131 3.35 -19.20 2.77
CA SER A 131 2.33 -19.21 1.72
C SER A 131 2.68 -18.36 0.52
N VAL A 132 2.46 -18.90 -0.67
CA VAL A 132 2.51 -18.14 -1.93
C VAL A 132 1.43 -17.04 -1.98
N TYR A 133 0.37 -17.16 -1.18
CA TYR A 133 -0.70 -16.17 -1.05
C TYR A 133 -0.36 -15.04 -0.07
N GLY A 134 0.84 -15.05 0.52
CA GLY A 134 1.30 -13.98 1.42
C GLY A 134 1.16 -12.59 0.78
N THR A 135 1.51 -12.45 -0.50
CA THR A 135 1.33 -11.18 -1.23
C THR A 135 -0.13 -10.74 -1.29
N LEU A 136 -1.07 -11.67 -1.53
CA LEU A 136 -2.51 -11.37 -1.58
C LEU A 136 -3.02 -10.88 -0.21
N VAL A 137 -2.67 -11.58 0.86
CA VAL A 137 -3.06 -11.17 2.22
C VAL A 137 -2.40 -9.85 2.60
N GLY A 138 -1.11 -9.69 2.28
CA GLY A 138 -0.39 -8.43 2.50
C GLY A 138 -0.99 -7.24 1.74
N SER A 139 -1.64 -7.47 0.58
CA SER A 139 -2.29 -6.40 -0.19
C SER A 139 -3.46 -5.77 0.56
N LEU A 140 -4.13 -6.50 1.43
CA LEU A 140 -5.19 -5.95 2.28
C LEU A 140 -4.65 -4.85 3.20
N SER A 141 -3.49 -5.06 3.83
CA SER A 141 -2.89 -4.03 4.68
C SER A 141 -2.42 -2.80 3.91
N GLY A 142 -1.90 -3.00 2.69
CA GLY A 142 -1.47 -1.90 1.81
C GLY A 142 -2.62 -1.11 1.18
N ALA A 143 -3.84 -1.66 1.19
CA ALA A 143 -5.04 -1.00 0.69
C ALA A 143 -5.80 -0.19 1.76
N VAL A 144 -5.46 -0.37 3.03
CA VAL A 144 -6.09 0.31 4.17
C VAL A 144 -5.84 1.82 4.22
N PRO A 145 -4.63 2.33 3.93
CA PRO A 145 -4.31 3.76 4.09
C PRO A 145 -5.30 4.72 3.41
N PRO A 146 -5.66 4.57 2.13
CA PRO A 146 -6.63 5.47 1.50
C PRO A 146 -8.02 5.38 2.13
N VAL A 147 -8.41 4.18 2.63
CA VAL A 147 -9.70 3.99 3.31
C VAL A 147 -9.70 4.68 4.68
N VAL A 148 -8.57 4.67 5.40
CA VAL A 148 -8.44 5.45 6.65
C VAL A 148 -8.57 6.94 6.37
N GLY A 149 -7.90 7.46 5.32
CA GLY A 149 -8.03 8.86 4.91
C GLY A 149 -9.47 9.23 4.56
N TYR A 150 -10.11 8.44 3.70
CA TYR A 150 -11.50 8.64 3.30
C TYR A 150 -12.46 8.54 4.50
N GLY A 151 -12.33 7.50 5.30
CA GLY A 151 -13.18 7.23 6.46
C GLY A 151 -13.03 8.26 7.57
N ALA A 152 -11.85 8.87 7.73
CA ALA A 152 -11.65 9.94 8.71
C ALA A 152 -12.57 11.15 8.45
N VAL A 153 -12.86 11.45 7.17
CA VAL A 153 -13.75 12.53 6.75
C VAL A 153 -15.20 12.08 6.68
N SER A 154 -15.45 10.97 5.95
CA SER A 154 -16.83 10.53 5.66
C SER A 154 -17.54 9.92 6.88
N GLY A 155 -16.80 9.33 7.81
CA GLY A 155 -17.33 8.58 8.94
C GLY A 155 -18.06 7.28 8.55
N GLN A 156 -18.09 6.92 7.26
CA GLN A 156 -18.88 5.81 6.73
C GLN A 156 -18.06 4.95 5.76
N PHE A 157 -18.36 3.66 5.75
CA PHE A 157 -17.84 2.72 4.75
C PHE A 157 -18.86 2.57 3.63
N ASP A 158 -18.88 3.56 2.75
CA ASP A 158 -19.76 3.61 1.59
C ASP A 158 -19.13 2.95 0.34
N ALA A 159 -19.79 3.06 -0.80
CA ALA A 159 -19.29 2.54 -2.07
C ALA A 159 -17.95 3.18 -2.47
N GLY A 160 -17.71 4.46 -2.16
CA GLY A 160 -16.42 5.12 -2.41
C GLY A 160 -15.28 4.50 -1.63
N ALA A 161 -15.48 4.24 -0.33
CA ALA A 161 -14.52 3.54 0.51
C ALA A 161 -14.26 2.11 0.01
N ALA A 162 -15.31 1.40 -0.41
CA ALA A 162 -15.20 0.04 -0.95
C ALA A 162 -14.43 0.01 -2.29
N ILE A 163 -14.68 0.96 -3.18
CA ILE A 163 -13.96 1.11 -4.46
C ILE A 163 -12.47 1.42 -4.18
N LEU A 164 -12.16 2.34 -3.25
CA LEU A 164 -10.79 2.63 -2.86
C LEU A 164 -10.08 1.39 -2.32
N LEU A 165 -10.72 0.65 -1.41
CA LEU A 165 -10.15 -0.59 -0.87
C LEU A 165 -9.82 -1.58 -1.99
N LEU A 166 -10.78 -1.85 -2.88
CA LEU A 166 -10.63 -2.79 -3.98
C LEU A 166 -9.55 -2.31 -4.97
N MET A 167 -9.57 -1.03 -5.34
CA MET A 167 -8.59 -0.42 -6.24
C MET A 167 -7.17 -0.59 -5.72
N PHE A 168 -6.93 -0.31 -4.45
CA PHE A 168 -5.61 -0.42 -3.85
C PHE A 168 -5.19 -1.88 -3.60
N CYS A 169 -6.11 -2.80 -3.29
CA CYS A 169 -5.82 -4.24 -3.26
C CYS A 169 -5.33 -4.74 -4.62
N LEU A 170 -6.01 -4.35 -5.70
CA LEU A 170 -5.64 -4.75 -7.06
C LEU A 170 -4.33 -4.12 -7.51
N TRP A 171 -4.12 -2.84 -7.21
CA TRP A 171 -2.88 -2.12 -7.50
C TRP A 171 -1.66 -2.75 -6.81
N GLN A 172 -1.83 -3.17 -5.57
CA GLN A 172 -0.76 -3.76 -4.76
C GLN A 172 -0.22 -5.06 -5.37
N MET A 173 -1.04 -5.83 -6.07
CA MET A 173 -0.63 -7.12 -6.61
C MET A 173 0.45 -7.02 -7.69
N PRO A 174 0.26 -6.28 -8.82
CA PRO A 174 1.31 -6.13 -9.82
C PRO A 174 2.54 -5.40 -9.29
N HIS A 175 2.36 -4.41 -8.39
CA HIS A 175 3.43 -3.73 -7.68
C HIS A 175 4.33 -4.73 -6.93
N SER A 176 3.74 -5.57 -6.11
CA SER A 176 4.46 -6.55 -5.28
C SER A 176 5.06 -7.68 -6.09
N TYR A 177 4.37 -8.18 -7.13
CA TYR A 177 4.92 -9.20 -8.01
C TYR A 177 6.09 -8.67 -8.84
N ALA A 178 6.05 -7.42 -9.27
CA ALA A 178 7.18 -6.77 -9.93
C ALA A 178 8.40 -6.70 -8.99
N ILE A 179 8.21 -6.29 -7.72
CA ILE A 179 9.27 -6.35 -6.70
C ILE A 179 9.83 -7.78 -6.57
N ALA A 180 8.94 -8.77 -6.49
CA ALA A 180 9.35 -10.16 -6.32
C ALA A 180 10.15 -10.70 -7.52
N ILE A 181 9.92 -10.19 -8.73
CA ILE A 181 10.68 -10.54 -9.93
C ILE A 181 12.07 -9.89 -9.91
N PHE A 182 12.17 -8.57 -9.74
CA PHE A 182 13.50 -7.94 -9.77
C PHE A 182 14.32 -8.19 -8.50
N ARG A 183 13.71 -8.72 -7.44
CA ARG A 183 14.36 -9.20 -6.22
C ARG A 183 14.33 -10.72 -6.09
N TYR A 184 14.20 -11.41 -7.20
CA TYR A 184 14.04 -12.87 -7.24
C TYR A 184 15.10 -13.61 -6.44
N GLN A 185 16.38 -13.20 -6.59
CA GLN A 185 17.51 -13.83 -5.90
C GLN A 185 17.41 -13.67 -4.38
N ASP A 186 17.12 -12.46 -3.88
CA ASP A 186 16.95 -12.20 -2.45
C ASP A 186 15.87 -13.12 -1.84
N TYR A 187 14.71 -13.24 -2.50
CA TYR A 187 13.61 -14.08 -2.01
C TYR A 187 13.93 -15.57 -2.07
N ARG A 188 14.64 -16.00 -3.11
CA ARG A 188 15.09 -17.39 -3.26
C ARG A 188 16.07 -17.77 -2.17
N ASP A 189 17.07 -16.94 -1.90
CA ASP A 189 18.12 -17.21 -0.91
C ASP A 189 17.57 -17.19 0.53
N ALA A 190 16.51 -16.41 0.76
CA ALA A 190 15.78 -16.40 2.02
C ALA A 190 14.68 -17.47 2.14
N ASN A 191 14.48 -18.33 1.11
CA ASN A 191 13.44 -19.34 1.05
C ASN A 191 12.02 -18.79 1.25
N ILE A 192 11.75 -17.56 0.76
CA ILE A 192 10.42 -16.93 0.85
C ILE A 192 9.59 -17.35 -0.39
N PRO A 193 8.42 -18.00 -0.20
CA PRO A 193 7.64 -18.57 -1.29
C PRO A 193 6.80 -17.52 -2.05
N VAL A 194 7.42 -16.39 -2.47
CA VAL A 194 6.72 -15.44 -3.36
C VAL A 194 6.40 -16.08 -4.70
N LEU A 195 5.35 -15.62 -5.37
CA LEU A 195 4.81 -16.24 -6.58
C LEU A 195 5.88 -16.58 -7.64
N PRO A 196 6.81 -15.68 -8.03
CA PRO A 196 7.82 -16.03 -9.02
C PRO A 196 8.79 -17.13 -8.56
N VAL A 197 9.11 -17.21 -7.26
CA VAL A 197 9.97 -18.25 -6.69
C VAL A 197 9.23 -19.60 -6.62
N ALA A 198 7.99 -19.59 -6.12
CA ALA A 198 7.22 -20.82 -5.89
C ALA A 198 6.55 -21.40 -7.15
N LYS A 199 6.16 -20.55 -8.11
CA LYS A 199 5.33 -20.94 -9.27
C LYS A 199 5.93 -20.47 -10.62
N GLY A 200 7.11 -19.87 -10.60
CA GLY A 200 7.86 -19.43 -11.79
C GLY A 200 7.50 -18.03 -12.31
N LEU A 201 8.44 -17.46 -13.04
CA LEU A 201 8.35 -16.09 -13.59
C LEU A 201 7.17 -15.90 -14.54
N ALA A 202 6.92 -16.86 -15.43
CA ALA A 202 5.83 -16.79 -16.40
C ALA A 202 4.44 -16.68 -15.73
N ARG A 203 4.26 -17.33 -14.57
CA ARG A 203 3.02 -17.22 -13.81
C ARG A 203 2.90 -15.83 -13.17
N ALA A 204 3.99 -15.31 -12.62
CA ALA A 204 4.00 -13.96 -12.04
C ALA A 204 3.70 -12.87 -13.10
N GLN A 205 4.27 -13.00 -14.32
CA GLN A 205 3.96 -12.10 -15.44
C GLN A 205 2.46 -12.11 -15.80
N ARG A 206 1.86 -13.31 -15.92
CA ARG A 206 0.41 -13.43 -16.20
C ARG A 206 -0.43 -12.77 -15.11
N HIS A 207 -0.08 -12.94 -13.84
CA HIS A 207 -0.76 -12.29 -12.73
C HIS A 207 -0.60 -10.77 -12.78
N ILE A 208 0.59 -10.25 -13.11
CA ILE A 208 0.81 -8.80 -13.28
C ILE A 208 -0.17 -8.24 -14.31
N VAL A 209 -0.22 -8.83 -15.51
CA VAL A 209 -1.12 -8.38 -16.58
C VAL A 209 -2.59 -8.48 -16.16
N PHE A 210 -2.99 -9.60 -15.58
CA PHE A 210 -4.36 -9.83 -15.11
C PHE A 210 -4.80 -8.80 -14.07
N TYR A 211 -3.98 -8.55 -13.04
CA TYR A 211 -4.33 -7.60 -11.99
C TYR A 211 -4.31 -6.14 -12.47
N ILE A 212 -3.45 -5.78 -13.42
CA ILE A 212 -3.48 -4.44 -14.04
C ILE A 212 -4.77 -4.27 -14.87
N ALA A 213 -5.18 -5.26 -15.64
CA ALA A 213 -6.42 -5.20 -16.39
C ALA A 213 -7.64 -5.07 -15.47
N LEU A 214 -7.69 -5.84 -14.39
CA LEU A 214 -8.75 -5.76 -13.41
C LEU A 214 -8.74 -4.41 -12.66
N TYR A 215 -7.56 -3.92 -12.29
CA TYR A 215 -7.37 -2.59 -11.72
C TYR A 215 -7.92 -1.49 -12.63
N ALA A 216 -7.60 -1.56 -13.95
CA ALA A 216 -8.08 -0.60 -14.93
C ALA A 216 -9.62 -0.54 -15.04
N LEU A 217 -10.29 -1.66 -14.80
CA LEU A 217 -11.76 -1.69 -14.73
C LEU A 217 -12.28 -1.07 -13.43
N VAL A 218 -11.67 -1.42 -12.30
CA VAL A 218 -12.14 -0.99 -10.98
C VAL A 218 -11.90 0.50 -10.75
N VAL A 219 -10.80 1.07 -11.23
CA VAL A 219 -10.53 2.51 -11.08
C VAL A 219 -11.59 3.37 -11.79
N MET A 220 -12.26 2.86 -12.83
CA MET A 220 -13.37 3.53 -13.50
C MET A 220 -14.65 3.61 -12.67
N LEU A 221 -14.77 2.82 -11.62
CA LEU A 221 -15.94 2.88 -10.74
C LEU A 221 -16.03 4.20 -9.95
N LEU A 222 -14.90 4.89 -9.71
CA LEU A 222 -14.92 6.20 -9.05
C LEU A 222 -15.63 7.27 -9.90
N PRO A 223 -15.27 7.53 -11.17
CA PRO A 223 -16.01 8.49 -11.99
C PRO A 223 -17.41 8.01 -12.36
N LEU A 224 -17.63 6.71 -12.60
CA LEU A 224 -18.94 6.16 -12.88
C LEU A 224 -19.89 6.24 -11.67
N GLY A 225 -19.36 6.13 -10.46
CA GLY A 225 -20.09 6.31 -9.21
C GLY A 225 -20.28 7.79 -8.79
N GLY A 226 -19.78 8.74 -9.60
CA GLY A 226 -19.92 10.17 -9.32
C GLY A 226 -19.00 10.70 -8.19
N TYR A 227 -17.94 9.96 -7.84
CA TYR A 227 -16.95 10.41 -6.84
C TYR A 227 -15.91 11.36 -7.43
N THR A 228 -15.58 11.18 -8.72
CA THR A 228 -14.60 11.97 -9.46
C THR A 228 -15.15 12.34 -10.83
N GLY A 229 -14.50 13.31 -11.51
CA GLY A 229 -14.94 13.82 -12.80
C GLY A 229 -14.22 13.20 -14.01
N LEU A 230 -14.36 13.90 -15.15
CA LEU A 230 -13.80 13.49 -16.45
C LEU A 230 -12.28 13.57 -16.49
N ALA A 231 -11.67 14.51 -15.75
CA ALA A 231 -10.21 14.63 -15.71
C ALA A 231 -9.59 13.39 -15.04
N PHE A 232 -10.16 12.94 -13.92
CA PHE A 232 -9.75 11.68 -13.28
C PHE A 232 -9.93 10.50 -14.23
N MET A 233 -11.08 10.40 -14.91
CA MET A 233 -11.36 9.33 -15.86
C MET A 233 -10.31 9.28 -16.98
N ALA A 234 -9.98 10.42 -17.59
CA ALA A 234 -8.98 10.51 -18.65
C ALA A 234 -7.58 10.10 -18.17
N VAL A 235 -7.17 10.58 -16.99
CA VAL A 235 -5.88 10.23 -16.38
C VAL A 235 -5.84 8.75 -16.01
N ALA A 236 -6.89 8.21 -15.42
CA ALA A 236 -6.98 6.81 -15.01
C ALA A 236 -6.94 5.87 -16.23
N CYS A 237 -7.70 6.18 -17.30
CA CYS A 237 -7.63 5.44 -18.56
C CYS A 237 -6.21 5.45 -19.15
N THR A 238 -5.62 6.62 -19.27
CA THR A 238 -4.30 6.79 -19.91
C THR A 238 -3.21 6.05 -19.13
N THR A 239 -3.16 6.25 -17.81
CA THR A 239 -2.12 5.65 -16.97
C THR A 239 -2.30 4.14 -16.83
N SER A 240 -3.53 3.64 -16.68
CA SER A 240 -3.82 2.19 -16.62
C SER A 240 -3.50 1.51 -17.95
N PHE A 241 -3.88 2.12 -19.08
CA PHE A 241 -3.57 1.61 -20.42
C PHE A 241 -2.05 1.55 -20.65
N TRP A 242 -1.33 2.62 -20.30
CA TRP A 242 0.12 2.64 -20.43
C TRP A 242 0.81 1.59 -19.55
N TRP A 243 0.34 1.41 -18.31
CA TRP A 243 0.84 0.38 -17.41
C TRP A 243 0.60 -1.03 -17.97
N LEU A 244 -0.58 -1.26 -18.57
CA LEU A 244 -0.91 -2.54 -19.20
C LEU A 244 0.00 -2.81 -20.41
N LEU A 245 0.22 -1.81 -21.29
CA LEU A 245 1.15 -1.95 -22.41
C LEU A 245 2.57 -2.26 -21.93
N MET A 246 3.02 -1.60 -20.86
CA MET A 246 4.33 -1.88 -20.25
C MET A 246 4.39 -3.32 -19.70
N ALA A 247 3.34 -3.79 -19.05
CA ALA A 247 3.26 -5.16 -18.54
C ALA A 247 3.29 -6.20 -19.68
N LEU A 248 2.59 -5.95 -20.79
CA LEU A 248 2.57 -6.83 -21.97
C LEU A 248 3.95 -6.96 -22.66
N ARG A 249 4.82 -5.94 -22.53
CA ARG A 249 6.20 -6.04 -23.05
C ARG A 249 6.99 -7.18 -22.40
N GLY A 250 6.60 -7.62 -21.19
CA GLY A 250 7.23 -8.75 -20.50
C GLY A 250 7.16 -10.07 -21.26
N TYR A 251 6.27 -10.22 -22.25
CA TYR A 251 6.16 -11.43 -23.07
C TYR A 251 7.12 -11.48 -24.28
N ARG A 252 7.92 -10.43 -24.50
CA ARG A 252 8.94 -10.44 -25.56
C ARG A 252 10.05 -11.43 -25.21
N ARG A 253 10.55 -12.17 -26.21
CA ARG A 253 11.53 -13.25 -26.01
C ARG A 253 12.86 -12.75 -25.44
N ASP A 254 13.30 -11.55 -25.84
CA ASP A 254 14.62 -10.98 -25.49
C ASP A 254 14.52 -9.90 -24.41
N ILE A 255 13.50 -9.97 -23.53
CA ILE A 255 13.30 -8.98 -22.48
C ILE A 255 14.27 -9.18 -21.31
N ASP A 256 14.94 -8.13 -20.89
CA ASP A 256 15.56 -8.10 -19.57
C ASP A 256 14.47 -8.08 -18.48
N MET A 257 14.23 -9.24 -17.89
CA MET A 257 13.18 -9.44 -16.88
C MET A 257 13.39 -8.57 -15.64
N HIS A 258 14.63 -8.34 -15.25
CA HIS A 258 14.95 -7.51 -14.09
C HIS A 258 14.63 -6.03 -14.36
N GLY A 259 15.09 -5.50 -15.49
CA GLY A 259 14.83 -4.12 -15.91
C GLY A 259 13.34 -3.88 -16.18
N TRP A 260 12.67 -4.81 -16.85
CA TRP A 260 11.23 -4.76 -17.09
C TRP A 260 10.43 -4.69 -15.77
N ALA A 261 10.72 -5.57 -14.83
CA ALA A 261 10.01 -5.61 -13.55
C ALA A 261 10.24 -4.31 -12.74
N ARG A 262 11.45 -3.74 -12.78
CA ARG A 262 11.72 -2.42 -12.17
C ARG A 262 10.91 -1.30 -12.81
N GLN A 263 10.73 -1.31 -14.15
CA GLN A 263 9.90 -0.33 -14.84
C GLN A 263 8.43 -0.46 -14.45
N VAL A 264 7.88 -1.69 -14.44
CA VAL A 264 6.49 -1.96 -14.01
C VAL A 264 6.28 -1.50 -12.56
N PHE A 265 7.23 -1.78 -11.66
CA PHE A 265 7.22 -1.31 -10.28
C PHE A 265 7.27 0.22 -10.18
N ALA A 266 8.23 0.86 -10.84
CA ALA A 266 8.38 2.31 -10.79
C ALA A 266 7.12 3.03 -11.31
N PHE A 267 6.56 2.53 -12.42
CA PHE A 267 5.35 3.10 -12.99
C PHE A 267 4.13 2.91 -12.09
N SER A 268 4.04 1.83 -11.31
CA SER A 268 2.96 1.65 -10.33
C SER A 268 2.92 2.79 -9.30
N ILE A 269 4.10 3.28 -8.87
CA ILE A 269 4.19 4.41 -7.93
C ILE A 269 3.73 5.70 -8.61
N VAL A 270 4.17 5.94 -9.85
CA VAL A 270 3.72 7.09 -10.65
C VAL A 270 2.20 7.05 -10.82
N ASN A 271 1.66 5.91 -11.24
CA ASN A 271 0.22 5.72 -11.44
C ASN A 271 -0.59 6.11 -10.20
N ILE A 272 -0.27 5.52 -9.04
CA ILE A 272 -1.07 5.78 -7.82
C ILE A 272 -0.88 7.21 -7.30
N THR A 273 0.31 7.79 -7.48
CA THR A 273 0.57 9.18 -7.08
C THR A 273 -0.25 10.16 -7.93
N VAL A 274 -0.23 9.99 -9.25
CA VAL A 274 -0.99 10.85 -10.17
C VAL A 274 -2.49 10.72 -9.91
N LEU A 275 -2.99 9.49 -9.69
CA LEU A 275 -4.41 9.28 -9.37
C LEU A 275 -4.79 9.89 -8.00
N SER A 276 -3.93 9.78 -6.98
CA SER A 276 -4.17 10.41 -5.68
C SER A 276 -4.25 11.94 -5.80
N ILE A 277 -3.38 12.55 -6.61
CA ILE A 277 -3.43 14.00 -6.90
C ILE A 277 -4.72 14.34 -7.67
N THR A 278 -5.08 13.54 -8.67
CA THR A 278 -6.27 13.82 -9.48
C THR A 278 -7.56 13.66 -8.66
N MET A 279 -7.63 12.68 -7.74
CA MET A 279 -8.73 12.57 -6.78
C MET A 279 -8.89 13.81 -5.90
N ALA A 280 -7.77 14.48 -5.59
CA ALA A 280 -7.78 15.68 -4.76
C ALA A 280 -8.33 16.92 -5.47
N VAL A 281 -8.25 16.98 -6.79
CA VAL A 281 -8.62 18.18 -7.59
C VAL A 281 -9.85 17.99 -8.47
N ASP A 282 -10.19 16.76 -8.83
CA ASP A 282 -11.32 16.43 -9.72
C ASP A 282 -12.41 15.64 -8.96
N TYR A 283 -12.76 16.12 -7.79
CA TYR A 283 -13.86 15.58 -6.99
C TYR A 283 -15.21 16.13 -7.48
N HIS A 284 -16.30 15.32 -7.32
CA HIS A 284 -17.66 15.81 -7.55
C HIS A 284 -18.41 15.88 -6.22
N ALA A 285 -19.26 16.90 -6.07
CA ALA A 285 -20.25 16.91 -5.00
C ALA A 285 -21.13 15.66 -5.15
N ALA A 286 -21.40 14.93 -4.04
CA ALA A 286 -22.26 13.76 -4.10
C ALA A 286 -23.57 14.13 -4.79
N ASN A 287 -23.90 13.40 -5.85
CA ASN A 287 -25.21 13.54 -6.46
C ASN A 287 -26.22 12.93 -5.48
N PRO A 288 -27.13 13.73 -4.87
CA PRO A 288 -28.08 13.22 -3.88
C PRO A 288 -29.01 12.14 -4.46
N GLN A 289 -29.14 12.07 -5.79
CA GLN A 289 -30.00 11.11 -6.47
C GLN A 289 -29.44 9.68 -6.52
N LEU A 290 -28.11 9.50 -6.37
CA LEU A 290 -27.50 8.16 -6.31
C LEU A 290 -27.48 7.58 -4.89
N LEU A 291 -27.77 8.37 -3.86
CA LEU A 291 -27.88 7.93 -2.47
C LEU A 291 -29.25 7.31 -2.12
N VAL A 292 -30.23 7.34 -3.02
CA VAL A 292 -31.61 6.87 -2.79
C VAL A 292 -31.81 5.40 -3.23
N LEU A 293 -30.77 4.71 -3.69
CA LEU A 293 -30.84 3.30 -4.10
C LEU A 293 -30.25 2.32 -3.07
N ASN A 294 -30.25 2.71 -1.79
CA ASN A 294 -29.93 1.80 -0.67
C ASN A 294 -31.06 1.81 0.35
#